data_16452bfb2a8aea0e77878308c6f72d58
#
_entry.id   16452bfb2a8aea0e77878308c6f72d58
#
_cell.length_a   1.000
_cell.length_b   1.000
_cell.length_c   1.000
_cell.angle_alpha   90.00
_cell.angle_beta   90.00
_cell.angle_gamma   90.00
#
_symmetry.space_group_name_H-M   'P 1'
#
loop_
_entity.id
_entity.type
_entity.pdbx_description
1 polymer ?
#
loop_
_entity_poly.entity_id
_entity_poly.type
_entity_poly.pdbx_seq_one_letter_code
_entity_poly.pdbx_strand_id
1 'polypeptide(L)'
;MTKRLITVLGITGTQGGSVANRFLSHADWRVRGITRNPGSLKAKEWISRGVEIVKGDLDDLESLKTAFQGAHAIFAVTDWASSFTRVTEDKTLQEKAHKAGKSFEEYAGELETMQGINVATAACDPSVLSTLEKFVFSTLAAVKQISGGKYKHAYEFDSKAAAEIHMREQLPELHCRLSTVTMGIFQETWRDIPAFRPHKQPDGTFEYVRLKTCGSHLANPEVVASRDTGAFVEALVLHHPAGSDVLGASGIITKTDYAALWGRTLGVEAKVRDVSEEEYVKYLPEGFEATVVDDFKFFAEYGYAGGNPKVKTPVELGIKTTSLEEYFRGEDWSPVLTGEI
;
A
#
# COMPACT_ATOMS: atom_id res chain seq x y z
N MET A 1 -22.06 0.20 27.15
CA MET A 1 -20.63 -0.13 27.04
C MET A 1 -19.93 0.96 26.23
N THR A 2 -18.74 1.37 26.61
CA THR A 2 -17.93 2.32 25.83
C THR A 2 -17.46 1.64 24.55
N LYS A 3 -17.63 2.30 23.39
CA LYS A 3 -17.18 1.76 22.10
C LYS A 3 -15.65 1.64 22.08
N ARG A 4 -15.14 0.58 21.48
CA ARG A 4 -13.71 0.39 21.20
C ARG A 4 -13.23 1.44 20.19
N LEU A 5 -11.96 1.77 20.25
CA LEU A 5 -11.36 2.77 19.35
C LEU A 5 -10.37 2.10 18.40
N ILE A 6 -10.57 2.29 17.10
CA ILE A 6 -9.53 2.10 16.11
C ILE A 6 -8.94 3.45 15.71
N THR A 7 -7.61 3.56 15.73
CA THR A 7 -6.88 4.71 15.21
C THR A 7 -6.30 4.37 13.83
N VAL A 8 -6.56 5.21 12.84
CA VAL A 8 -6.26 4.96 11.42
C VAL A 8 -5.31 6.02 10.91
N LEU A 9 -4.09 5.63 10.54
CA LEU A 9 -3.15 6.49 9.83
C LEU A 9 -3.54 6.57 8.36
N GLY A 10 -3.20 7.70 7.72
CA GLY A 10 -3.52 7.89 6.30
C GLY A 10 -5.02 7.95 6.00
N ILE A 11 -5.85 8.46 6.93
CA ILE A 11 -7.31 8.50 6.82
C ILE A 11 -7.82 9.19 5.53
N THR A 12 -7.07 10.14 4.99
CA THR A 12 -7.43 10.88 3.77
C THR A 12 -6.93 10.19 2.49
N GLY A 13 -6.22 9.08 2.61
CA GLY A 13 -5.70 8.28 1.50
C GLY A 13 -6.53 7.02 1.24
N THR A 14 -6.12 6.25 0.24
CA THR A 14 -6.82 5.07 -0.27
C THR A 14 -7.00 3.99 0.80
N GLN A 15 -5.92 3.55 1.43
CA GLN A 15 -5.94 2.47 2.42
C GLN A 15 -6.68 2.90 3.70
N GLY A 16 -6.26 4.02 4.31
CA GLY A 16 -6.86 4.49 5.57
C GLY A 16 -8.33 4.83 5.42
N GLY A 17 -8.73 5.40 4.28
CA GLY A 17 -10.13 5.66 3.95
C GLY A 17 -10.97 4.37 3.89
N SER A 18 -10.43 3.30 3.27
CA SER A 18 -11.06 1.99 3.22
C SER A 18 -11.27 1.41 4.63
N VAL A 19 -10.23 1.48 5.48
CA VAL A 19 -10.31 1.01 6.88
C VAL A 19 -11.35 1.80 7.67
N ALA A 20 -11.35 3.13 7.56
CA ALA A 20 -12.31 3.98 8.25
C ALA A 20 -13.75 3.67 7.82
N ASN A 21 -14.00 3.52 6.51
CA ASN A 21 -15.31 3.14 5.98
C ASN A 21 -15.81 1.84 6.60
N ARG A 22 -14.93 0.85 6.69
CA ARG A 22 -15.27 -0.47 7.21
C ARG A 22 -15.65 -0.41 8.70
N PHE A 23 -14.82 0.25 9.51
CA PHE A 23 -15.05 0.31 10.96
C PHE A 23 -16.20 1.24 11.38
N LEU A 24 -16.57 2.23 10.58
CA LEU A 24 -17.76 3.06 10.80
C LEU A 24 -19.06 2.25 10.74
N SER A 25 -19.07 1.10 10.05
CA SER A 25 -20.25 0.22 9.97
C SER A 25 -20.44 -0.63 11.23
N HIS A 26 -19.43 -0.72 12.12
CA HIS A 26 -19.48 -1.50 13.36
C HIS A 26 -20.02 -0.68 14.52
N ALA A 27 -21.15 -1.12 15.10
CA ALA A 27 -21.82 -0.42 16.20
C ALA A 27 -20.93 -0.27 17.47
N ASP A 28 -20.03 -1.25 17.69
CA ASP A 28 -19.18 -1.31 18.89
C ASP A 28 -17.84 -0.58 18.73
N TRP A 29 -17.60 -0.01 17.55
CA TRP A 29 -16.36 0.71 17.25
C TRP A 29 -16.61 2.20 16.99
N ARG A 30 -15.61 3.00 17.31
CA ARG A 30 -15.44 4.38 16.88
C ARG A 30 -14.11 4.51 16.15
N VAL A 31 -14.03 5.45 15.23
CA VAL A 31 -12.86 5.66 14.38
C VAL A 31 -12.22 7.00 14.73
N ARG A 32 -10.90 6.98 14.94
CA ARG A 32 -10.05 8.15 14.98
C ARG A 32 -9.14 8.14 13.76
N GLY A 33 -9.17 9.20 12.97
CA GLY A 33 -8.31 9.39 11.80
C GLY A 33 -7.16 10.34 12.12
N ILE A 34 -5.96 9.97 11.69
CA ILE A 34 -4.76 10.82 11.82
C ILE A 34 -4.47 11.49 10.48
N THR A 35 -4.23 12.80 10.53
CA THR A 35 -3.80 13.59 9.37
C THR A 35 -2.90 14.75 9.81
N ARG A 36 -1.97 15.15 8.94
CA ARG A 36 -1.15 16.37 9.13
C ARG A 36 -1.98 17.66 9.08
N ASN A 37 -3.08 17.64 8.29
CA ASN A 37 -3.95 18.79 8.09
C ASN A 37 -5.43 18.48 8.43
N PRO A 38 -5.84 18.62 9.71
CA PRO A 38 -7.24 18.43 10.13
C PRO A 38 -8.22 19.42 9.48
N GLY A 39 -7.73 20.54 8.95
CA GLY A 39 -8.54 21.57 8.27
C GLY A 39 -8.83 21.29 6.80
N SER A 40 -8.24 20.23 6.19
CA SER A 40 -8.45 19.90 4.79
C SER A 40 -9.90 19.50 4.50
N LEU A 41 -10.34 19.66 3.24
CA LEU A 41 -11.69 19.25 2.81
C LEU A 41 -11.93 17.76 3.09
N LYS A 42 -10.99 16.89 2.74
CA LYS A 42 -11.08 15.43 3.02
C LYS A 42 -11.22 15.13 4.52
N ALA A 43 -10.49 15.85 5.39
CA ALA A 43 -10.62 15.67 6.83
C ALA A 43 -12.00 16.09 7.35
N LYS A 44 -12.54 17.23 6.84
CA LYS A 44 -13.89 17.71 7.18
C LYS A 44 -14.99 16.75 6.75
N GLU A 45 -14.83 16.10 5.59
CA GLU A 45 -15.76 15.04 5.15
C GLU A 45 -15.79 13.89 6.14
N TRP A 46 -14.63 13.45 6.65
CA TRP A 46 -14.57 12.41 7.68
C TRP A 46 -15.22 12.85 9.00
N ILE A 47 -15.01 14.09 9.43
CA ILE A 47 -15.67 14.65 10.63
C ILE A 47 -17.20 14.59 10.47
N SER A 48 -17.73 15.00 9.30
CA SER A 48 -19.18 14.98 9.05
C SER A 48 -19.79 13.56 9.10
N ARG A 49 -18.96 12.54 8.94
CA ARG A 49 -19.32 11.12 9.02
C ARG A 49 -19.11 10.51 10.42
N GLY A 50 -18.75 11.33 11.42
CA GLY A 50 -18.57 10.92 12.81
C GLY A 50 -17.18 10.37 13.16
N VAL A 51 -16.17 10.60 12.32
CA VAL A 51 -14.78 10.25 12.62
C VAL A 51 -14.17 11.35 13.49
N GLU A 52 -13.50 10.95 14.57
CA GLU A 52 -12.64 11.83 15.36
C GLU A 52 -11.35 12.10 14.58
N ILE A 53 -11.14 13.33 14.10
CA ILE A 53 -9.91 13.68 13.39
C ILE A 53 -8.94 14.35 14.36
N VAL A 54 -7.72 13.82 14.42
CA VAL A 54 -6.62 14.38 15.22
C VAL A 54 -5.42 14.70 14.33
N LYS A 55 -4.68 15.72 14.74
CA LYS A 55 -3.41 16.06 14.10
C LYS A 55 -2.35 15.04 14.53
N GLY A 56 -1.59 14.53 13.57
CA GLY A 56 -0.41 13.71 13.79
C GLY A 56 0.48 13.73 12.56
N ASP A 57 1.78 13.68 12.80
CA ASP A 57 2.80 13.66 11.76
C ASP A 57 3.73 12.46 12.02
N LEU A 58 4.03 11.68 10.98
CA LEU A 58 4.92 10.53 11.10
C LEU A 58 6.36 10.93 11.45
N ASP A 59 6.71 12.19 11.23
CA ASP A 59 8.01 12.75 11.62
C ASP A 59 8.00 13.33 13.06
N ASP A 60 6.85 13.40 13.73
CA ASP A 60 6.67 13.92 15.10
C ASP A 60 6.15 12.83 16.05
N LEU A 61 7.08 12.20 16.75
CA LEU A 61 6.81 11.10 17.70
C LEU A 61 5.79 11.48 18.79
N GLU A 62 5.87 12.68 19.35
CA GLU A 62 4.98 13.11 20.44
C GLU A 62 3.55 13.33 19.94
N SER A 63 3.39 13.84 18.71
CA SER A 63 2.07 13.94 18.09
C SER A 63 1.42 12.57 17.89
N LEU A 64 2.22 11.54 17.52
CA LEU A 64 1.73 10.18 17.34
C LEU A 64 1.35 9.53 18.67
N LYS A 65 2.16 9.67 19.72
CA LYS A 65 1.82 9.17 21.07
C LYS A 65 0.48 9.73 21.55
N THR A 66 0.28 11.04 21.38
CA THR A 66 -0.98 11.69 21.72
C THR A 66 -2.15 11.14 20.91
N ALA A 67 -1.95 10.98 19.61
CA ALA A 67 -2.99 10.50 18.70
C ALA A 67 -3.37 9.03 18.95
N PHE A 68 -2.47 8.21 19.49
CA PHE A 68 -2.70 6.81 19.76
C PHE A 68 -3.36 6.53 21.13
N GLN A 69 -3.39 7.50 22.03
CA GLN A 69 -3.96 7.29 23.37
C GLN A 69 -5.38 6.71 23.33
N GLY A 70 -5.60 5.67 24.13
CA GLY A 70 -6.88 4.98 24.25
C GLY A 70 -7.26 4.12 23.04
N ALA A 71 -6.38 3.93 22.05
CA ALA A 71 -6.61 3.03 20.93
C ALA A 71 -6.62 1.57 21.39
N HIS A 72 -7.62 0.80 20.94
CA HIS A 72 -7.68 -0.66 21.07
C HIS A 72 -7.10 -1.36 19.84
N ALA A 73 -7.21 -0.72 18.70
CA ALA A 73 -6.56 -1.13 17.47
C ALA A 73 -5.91 0.08 16.76
N ILE A 74 -4.79 -0.16 16.08
CA ILE A 74 -4.13 0.83 15.23
C ILE A 74 -3.95 0.20 13.86
N PHE A 75 -4.37 0.89 12.80
CA PHE A 75 -3.95 0.64 11.43
C PHE A 75 -2.88 1.66 11.04
N ALA A 76 -1.72 1.17 10.64
CA ALA A 76 -0.56 1.97 10.29
C ALA A 76 -0.12 1.73 8.85
N VAL A 77 0.15 2.81 8.15
CA VAL A 77 0.64 2.85 6.78
C VAL A 77 1.61 4.02 6.61
N THR A 78 2.68 3.80 5.86
CA THR A 78 3.63 4.81 5.39
C THR A 78 3.52 4.96 3.87
N ASP A 79 4.15 5.99 3.31
CA ASP A 79 4.02 6.33 1.88
C ASP A 79 5.37 6.84 1.35
N TRP A 80 6.06 5.95 0.61
CA TRP A 80 7.33 6.27 -0.03
C TRP A 80 7.19 7.37 -1.09
N ALA A 81 6.13 7.33 -1.91
CA ALA A 81 5.93 8.32 -2.97
C ALA A 81 5.76 9.74 -2.41
N SER A 82 5.04 9.91 -1.30
CA SER A 82 4.96 11.19 -0.60
C SER A 82 6.32 11.64 -0.04
N SER A 83 7.13 10.71 0.47
CA SER A 83 8.48 11.00 0.93
C SER A 83 9.40 11.39 -0.23
N PHE A 84 9.29 10.72 -1.37
CA PHE A 84 10.02 11.04 -2.59
C PHE A 84 9.66 12.43 -3.13
N THR A 85 8.37 12.74 -3.22
CA THR A 85 7.89 14.09 -3.60
C THR A 85 8.47 15.16 -2.67
N ARG A 86 8.48 14.92 -1.35
CA ARG A 86 9.09 15.87 -0.39
C ARG A 86 10.58 16.08 -0.66
N VAL A 87 11.33 15.02 -0.95
CA VAL A 87 12.77 15.14 -1.24
C VAL A 87 13.00 15.92 -2.53
N THR A 88 12.19 15.68 -3.57
CA THR A 88 12.34 16.39 -4.85
C THR A 88 11.91 17.87 -4.80
N GLU A 89 11.07 18.26 -3.85
CA GLU A 89 10.59 19.63 -3.70
C GLU A 89 11.36 20.46 -2.64
N ASP A 90 11.98 19.82 -1.64
CA ASP A 90 12.66 20.50 -0.52
C ASP A 90 14.20 20.49 -0.68
N LYS A 91 14.76 21.65 -0.98
CA LYS A 91 16.22 21.84 -1.14
C LYS A 91 17.02 21.37 0.08
N THR A 92 16.48 21.53 1.29
CA THR A 92 17.16 21.07 2.51
C THR A 92 17.26 19.55 2.56
N LEU A 93 16.23 18.83 2.11
CA LEU A 93 16.26 17.38 2.02
C LEU A 93 17.18 16.92 0.89
N GLN A 94 17.19 17.62 -0.26
CA GLN A 94 18.13 17.36 -1.36
C GLN A 94 19.59 17.48 -0.89
N GLU A 95 19.95 18.55 -0.16
CA GLU A 95 21.27 18.74 0.40
C GLU A 95 21.65 17.62 1.38
N LYS A 96 20.71 17.15 2.20
CA LYS A 96 20.92 16.01 3.11
C LYS A 96 21.16 14.72 2.35
N ALA A 97 20.38 14.43 1.30
CA ALA A 97 20.58 13.27 0.44
C ALA A 97 21.97 13.30 -0.22
N HIS A 98 22.36 14.42 -0.81
CA HIS A 98 23.69 14.61 -1.41
C HIS A 98 24.83 14.42 -0.39
N LYS A 99 24.73 14.99 0.82
CA LYS A 99 25.72 14.80 1.89
C LYS A 99 25.83 13.34 2.32
N ALA A 100 24.71 12.59 2.27
CA ALA A 100 24.71 11.17 2.58
C ALA A 100 25.20 10.28 1.41
N GLY A 101 25.47 10.87 0.23
CA GLY A 101 25.88 10.14 -0.98
C GLY A 101 24.76 9.26 -1.56
N LYS A 102 23.49 9.67 -1.39
CA LYS A 102 22.30 8.91 -1.77
C LYS A 102 21.54 9.56 -2.92
N SER A 103 20.86 8.74 -3.71
CA SER A 103 19.83 9.24 -4.61
C SER A 103 18.64 9.76 -3.83
N PHE A 104 17.75 10.53 -4.47
CA PHE A 104 16.54 11.04 -3.83
C PHE A 104 15.56 9.91 -3.48
N GLU A 105 15.50 8.88 -4.34
CA GLU A 105 14.67 7.69 -4.14
C GLU A 105 15.14 6.89 -2.91
N GLU A 106 16.45 6.65 -2.80
CA GLU A 106 17.05 5.96 -1.65
C GLU A 106 16.83 6.75 -0.36
N TYR A 107 17.04 8.07 -0.40
CA TYR A 107 16.85 8.93 0.77
C TYR A 107 15.38 8.99 1.20
N ALA A 108 14.44 8.99 0.24
CA ALA A 108 13.01 8.89 0.52
C ALA A 108 12.64 7.57 1.23
N GLY A 109 13.28 6.46 0.83
CA GLY A 109 13.14 5.17 1.50
C GLY A 109 13.60 5.19 2.96
N GLU A 110 14.71 5.91 3.25
CA GLU A 110 15.15 6.09 4.64
C GLU A 110 14.17 6.93 5.47
N LEU A 111 13.65 8.02 4.89
CA LEU A 111 12.63 8.82 5.56
C LEU A 111 11.38 7.99 5.87
N GLU A 112 10.91 7.20 4.92
CA GLU A 112 9.77 6.32 5.15
C GLU A 112 10.06 5.26 6.22
N THR A 113 11.24 4.66 6.22
CA THR A 113 11.67 3.71 7.26
C THR A 113 11.62 4.35 8.64
N MET A 114 12.16 5.56 8.79
CA MET A 114 12.12 6.30 10.06
C MET A 114 10.70 6.64 10.49
N GLN A 115 9.83 6.99 9.56
CA GLN A 115 8.40 7.20 9.83
C GLN A 115 7.74 5.94 10.37
N GLY A 116 8.00 4.78 9.76
CA GLY A 116 7.50 3.49 10.26
C GLY A 116 8.02 3.16 11.67
N ILE A 117 9.29 3.45 11.95
CA ILE A 117 9.89 3.29 13.28
C ILE A 117 9.26 4.25 14.29
N ASN A 118 9.03 5.51 13.93
CA ASN A 118 8.35 6.48 14.81
C ASN A 118 6.94 6.02 15.18
N VAL A 119 6.18 5.53 14.20
CA VAL A 119 4.83 4.96 14.41
C VAL A 119 4.89 3.79 15.38
N ALA A 120 5.81 2.87 15.19
CA ALA A 120 6.00 1.71 16.06
C ALA A 120 6.41 2.12 17.49
N THR A 121 7.34 3.06 17.59
CA THR A 121 7.82 3.60 18.88
C THR A 121 6.69 4.30 19.63
N ALA A 122 5.86 5.10 18.94
CA ALA A 122 4.69 5.73 19.55
C ALA A 122 3.67 4.71 20.05
N ALA A 123 3.47 3.61 19.31
CA ALA A 123 2.57 2.55 19.72
C ALA A 123 3.08 1.77 20.96
N CYS A 124 4.38 1.80 21.23
CA CYS A 124 5.02 1.22 22.42
C CYS A 124 5.00 2.14 23.64
N ASP A 125 4.44 3.36 23.55
CA ASP A 125 4.29 4.20 24.73
C ASP A 125 3.41 3.49 25.79
N PRO A 126 3.79 3.46 27.07
CA PRO A 126 3.03 2.76 28.13
C PRO A 126 1.56 3.18 28.21
N SER A 127 1.26 4.45 27.94
CA SER A 127 -0.14 4.96 27.91
C SER A 127 -0.95 4.38 26.75
N VAL A 128 -0.30 4.09 25.60
CA VAL A 128 -0.92 3.44 24.44
C VAL A 128 -1.04 1.95 24.66
N LEU A 129 0.03 1.28 25.11
CA LEU A 129 0.05 -0.16 25.36
C LEU A 129 -0.98 -0.61 26.39
N SER A 130 -1.38 0.28 27.30
CA SER A 130 -2.40 -0.02 28.33
C SER A 130 -3.77 -0.41 27.75
N THR A 131 -4.07 0.00 26.51
CA THR A 131 -5.34 -0.28 25.81
C THR A 131 -5.16 -1.00 24.49
N LEU A 132 -3.96 -0.96 23.89
CA LEU A 132 -3.69 -1.50 22.55
C LEU A 132 -3.71 -3.03 22.56
N GLU A 133 -4.61 -3.61 21.79
CA GLU A 133 -4.74 -5.07 21.63
C GLU A 133 -4.27 -5.54 20.25
N LYS A 134 -4.43 -4.72 19.22
CA LYS A 134 -4.11 -5.05 17.82
C LYS A 134 -3.37 -3.91 17.14
N PHE A 135 -2.29 -4.25 16.46
CA PHE A 135 -1.55 -3.33 15.59
C PHE A 135 -1.43 -3.96 14.21
N VAL A 136 -2.00 -3.32 13.21
CA VAL A 136 -1.96 -3.79 11.82
C VAL A 136 -1.10 -2.85 11.00
N PHE A 137 -0.03 -3.37 10.42
CA PHE A 137 0.90 -2.61 9.58
C PHE A 137 0.77 -2.99 8.11
N SER A 138 0.60 -1.99 7.25
CA SER A 138 0.67 -2.15 5.79
C SER A 138 2.13 -2.23 5.38
N THR A 139 2.56 -3.39 4.91
CA THR A 139 3.96 -3.70 4.60
C THR A 139 4.14 -4.24 3.19
N LEU A 140 5.39 -4.51 2.82
CA LEU A 140 5.80 -5.15 1.58
C LEU A 140 7.00 -6.10 1.86
N ALA A 141 7.46 -6.85 0.85
CA ALA A 141 8.56 -7.79 0.99
C ALA A 141 9.92 -7.09 1.11
N ALA A 142 10.87 -7.69 1.84
CA ALA A 142 12.26 -7.21 1.96
C ALA A 142 13.07 -7.60 0.69
N VAL A 143 12.84 -6.91 -0.41
CA VAL A 143 13.36 -7.24 -1.75
C VAL A 143 14.88 -7.35 -1.77
N LYS A 144 15.58 -6.35 -1.26
CA LYS A 144 17.05 -6.31 -1.22
C LYS A 144 17.62 -7.46 -0.38
N GLN A 145 17.02 -7.72 0.77
CA GLN A 145 17.48 -8.79 1.67
C GLN A 145 17.23 -10.17 1.06
N ILE A 146 16.03 -10.43 0.56
CA ILE A 146 15.63 -11.74 -0.01
C ILE A 146 16.42 -12.06 -1.27
N SER A 147 16.68 -11.05 -2.12
CA SER A 147 17.46 -11.21 -3.35
C SER A 147 18.98 -11.23 -3.15
N GLY A 148 19.47 -11.12 -1.91
CA GLY A 148 20.91 -11.01 -1.61
C GLY A 148 21.55 -9.77 -2.22
N GLY A 149 20.81 -8.68 -2.40
CA GLY A 149 21.25 -7.42 -2.98
C GLY A 149 21.23 -7.38 -4.51
N LYS A 150 20.66 -8.39 -5.17
CA LYS A 150 20.50 -8.42 -6.63
C LYS A 150 19.55 -7.30 -7.11
N TYR A 151 18.44 -7.14 -6.43
CA TYR A 151 17.46 -6.08 -6.64
C TYR A 151 17.58 -5.09 -5.47
N LYS A 152 18.04 -3.90 -5.74
CA LYS A 152 18.45 -2.94 -4.69
C LYS A 152 17.72 -1.59 -4.77
N HIS A 153 16.88 -1.41 -5.78
CA HIS A 153 16.16 -0.15 -5.99
C HIS A 153 14.68 -0.22 -5.62
N ALA A 154 14.21 -1.35 -5.08
CA ALA A 154 12.83 -1.54 -4.58
C ALA A 154 12.60 -0.76 -3.27
N TYR A 155 12.81 0.57 -3.32
CA TYR A 155 12.86 1.41 -2.12
C TYR A 155 11.55 1.44 -1.35
N GLU A 156 10.41 1.45 -2.03
CA GLU A 156 9.10 1.42 -1.39
C GLU A 156 8.80 0.08 -0.68
N PHE A 157 9.36 -1.02 -1.19
CA PHE A 157 9.28 -2.34 -0.58
C PHE A 157 10.20 -2.43 0.63
N ASP A 158 11.45 -2.11 0.43
CA ASP A 158 12.50 -2.27 1.45
C ASP A 158 12.31 -1.35 2.65
N SER A 159 11.79 -0.12 2.46
CA SER A 159 11.52 0.81 3.56
C SER A 159 10.44 0.32 4.52
N LYS A 160 9.33 -0.23 3.96
CA LYS A 160 8.26 -0.82 4.77
C LYS A 160 8.71 -2.10 5.45
N ALA A 161 9.44 -2.96 4.72
CA ALA A 161 10.02 -4.17 5.28
C ALA A 161 11.00 -3.86 6.42
N ALA A 162 11.85 -2.85 6.28
CA ALA A 162 12.80 -2.44 7.32
C ALA A 162 12.08 -1.97 8.60
N ALA A 163 10.99 -1.21 8.46
CA ALA A 163 10.16 -0.82 9.60
C ALA A 163 9.49 -2.04 10.27
N GLU A 164 8.96 -2.99 9.48
CA GLU A 164 8.38 -4.22 10.01
C GLU A 164 9.42 -5.08 10.75
N ILE A 165 10.60 -5.27 10.17
CA ILE A 165 11.71 -6.00 10.80
C ILE A 165 12.05 -5.36 12.15
N HIS A 166 12.17 -4.02 12.20
CA HIS A 166 12.39 -3.31 13.45
C HIS A 166 11.30 -3.57 14.48
N MET A 167 10.02 -3.55 14.08
CA MET A 167 8.88 -3.87 14.96
C MET A 167 8.99 -5.28 15.54
N ARG A 168 9.36 -6.25 14.72
CA ARG A 168 9.43 -7.66 15.13
C ARG A 168 10.65 -7.97 16.00
N GLU A 169 11.79 -7.34 15.73
CA GLU A 169 13.06 -7.65 16.40
C GLU A 169 13.34 -6.78 17.61
N GLN A 170 12.97 -5.50 17.56
CA GLN A 170 13.35 -4.52 18.57
C GLN A 170 12.21 -4.14 19.54
N LEU A 171 10.95 -4.44 19.19
CA LEU A 171 9.79 -3.99 19.96
C LEU A 171 8.88 -5.18 20.37
N PRO A 172 9.29 -6.02 21.34
CA PRO A 172 8.57 -7.25 21.69
C PRO A 172 7.14 -7.00 22.18
N GLU A 173 6.87 -5.88 22.87
CA GLU A 173 5.51 -5.53 23.31
C GLU A 173 4.59 -5.20 22.12
N LEU A 174 5.11 -4.65 21.04
CA LEU A 174 4.35 -4.41 19.83
C LEU A 174 4.25 -5.67 18.98
N HIS A 175 5.35 -6.43 18.87
CA HIS A 175 5.40 -7.67 18.09
C HIS A 175 4.29 -8.66 18.50
N CYS A 176 4.02 -8.82 19.81
CA CYS A 176 2.95 -9.71 20.25
C CYS A 176 1.52 -9.24 19.86
N ARG A 177 1.37 -8.01 19.36
CA ARG A 177 0.10 -7.42 18.89
C ARG A 177 0.08 -7.20 17.37
N LEU A 178 1.24 -7.37 16.70
CA LEU A 178 1.44 -7.06 15.29
C LEU A 178 0.81 -8.12 14.39
N SER A 179 0.07 -7.67 13.40
CA SER A 179 -0.30 -8.39 12.17
C SER A 179 0.02 -7.52 10.97
N THR A 180 0.21 -8.11 9.79
CA THR A 180 0.58 -7.34 8.60
C THR A 180 -0.35 -7.59 7.43
N VAL A 181 -0.45 -6.56 6.58
CA VAL A 181 -1.06 -6.67 5.25
C VAL A 181 0.03 -6.37 4.23
N THR A 182 0.49 -7.40 3.51
CA THR A 182 1.36 -7.22 2.34
C THR A 182 0.48 -6.83 1.16
N MET A 183 0.40 -5.51 0.87
CA MET A 183 -0.52 -5.00 -0.14
C MET A 183 -0.06 -5.35 -1.55
N GLY A 184 -0.97 -5.88 -2.37
CA GLY A 184 -0.77 -6.12 -3.80
C GLY A 184 -0.74 -4.83 -4.64
N ILE A 185 -0.69 -4.98 -5.96
CA ILE A 185 -0.71 -3.86 -6.91
C ILE A 185 -2.10 -3.21 -6.88
N PHE A 186 -2.14 -1.91 -6.58
CA PHE A 186 -3.40 -1.18 -6.47
C PHE A 186 -4.05 -1.03 -7.83
N GLN A 187 -5.33 -1.39 -7.91
CA GLN A 187 -6.11 -1.21 -9.13
C GLN A 187 -6.24 0.26 -9.52
N GLU A 188 -6.26 1.15 -8.56
CA GLU A 188 -6.40 2.60 -8.76
C GLU A 188 -5.18 3.24 -9.46
N THR A 189 -4.02 2.56 -9.47
CA THR A 189 -2.73 3.05 -10.00
C THR A 189 -2.77 3.33 -11.52
N TRP A 190 -3.71 2.73 -12.26
CA TRP A 190 -3.84 2.95 -13.69
C TRP A 190 -4.05 4.43 -14.07
N ARG A 191 -4.59 5.24 -13.14
CA ARG A 191 -4.85 6.67 -13.38
C ARG A 191 -3.56 7.47 -13.50
N ASP A 192 -2.58 7.11 -12.68
CA ASP A 192 -1.37 7.90 -12.47
C ASP A 192 -0.15 7.31 -13.20
N ILE A 193 -0.10 5.98 -13.39
CA ILE A 193 1.04 5.30 -13.97
C ILE A 193 0.65 4.62 -15.30
N PRO A 194 1.13 5.12 -16.44
CA PRO A 194 0.81 4.59 -17.77
C PRO A 194 1.09 3.09 -17.95
N ALA A 195 2.13 2.53 -17.31
CA ALA A 195 2.45 1.10 -17.39
C ALA A 195 1.32 0.18 -16.84
N PHE A 196 0.42 0.72 -16.02
CA PHE A 196 -0.65 -0.05 -15.39
C PHE A 196 -2.00 0.07 -16.11
N ARG A 197 -2.13 0.93 -17.13
CA ARG A 197 -3.33 1.07 -17.92
C ARG A 197 -3.17 0.53 -19.35
N PRO A 198 -4.27 0.19 -20.04
CA PRO A 198 -4.18 -0.16 -21.45
C PRO A 198 -4.09 1.09 -22.33
N HIS A 199 -3.39 0.97 -23.44
CA HIS A 199 -3.17 2.02 -24.41
C HIS A 199 -3.98 1.74 -25.69
N LYS A 200 -4.85 2.66 -26.09
CA LYS A 200 -5.65 2.56 -27.29
C LYS A 200 -4.77 2.54 -28.54
N GLN A 201 -5.00 1.59 -29.43
CA GLN A 201 -4.28 1.42 -30.67
C GLN A 201 -5.05 2.06 -31.86
N PRO A 202 -4.37 2.37 -32.98
CA PRO A 202 -5.03 2.95 -34.16
C PRO A 202 -6.14 2.08 -34.76
N ASP A 203 -6.08 0.76 -34.56
CA ASP A 203 -7.10 -0.20 -35.02
C ASP A 203 -8.29 -0.33 -34.06
N GLY A 204 -8.30 0.45 -32.98
CA GLY A 204 -9.35 0.44 -31.96
C GLY A 204 -9.17 -0.62 -30.87
N THR A 205 -8.15 -1.47 -30.94
CA THR A 205 -7.80 -2.41 -29.86
C THR A 205 -7.06 -1.71 -28.73
N PHE A 206 -6.82 -2.42 -27.63
CA PHE A 206 -6.10 -1.90 -26.47
C PHE A 206 -4.90 -2.80 -26.13
N GLU A 207 -3.78 -2.20 -25.76
CA GLU A 207 -2.58 -2.92 -25.37
C GLU A 207 -2.14 -2.56 -23.95
N TYR A 208 -1.99 -3.58 -23.10
CA TYR A 208 -1.20 -3.47 -21.88
C TYR A 208 0.26 -3.78 -22.18
N VAL A 209 1.17 -3.00 -21.64
CA VAL A 209 2.61 -3.31 -21.71
C VAL A 209 3.01 -4.26 -20.58
N ARG A 210 3.95 -5.17 -20.87
CA ARG A 210 4.54 -6.07 -19.89
C ARG A 210 6.05 -6.12 -20.09
N LEU A 211 6.80 -6.02 -18.99
CA LEU A 211 8.25 -6.17 -19.02
C LEU A 211 8.59 -7.62 -19.45
N LYS A 212 9.23 -7.77 -20.62
CA LYS A 212 9.49 -9.07 -21.24
C LYS A 212 10.24 -10.06 -20.33
N THR A 213 11.17 -9.55 -19.51
CA THR A 213 11.97 -10.38 -18.59
C THR A 213 11.14 -11.07 -17.50
N CYS A 214 9.92 -10.60 -17.23
CA CYS A 214 9.05 -11.20 -16.22
C CYS A 214 8.27 -12.43 -16.69
N GLY A 215 8.20 -12.64 -18.01
CA GLY A 215 7.49 -13.78 -18.59
C GLY A 215 5.96 -13.67 -18.52
N SER A 216 5.29 -14.53 -19.29
CA SER A 216 3.82 -14.51 -19.42
C SER A 216 3.08 -15.20 -18.27
N HIS A 217 3.78 -16.01 -17.50
CA HIS A 217 3.22 -16.83 -16.41
C HIS A 217 3.22 -16.14 -15.04
N LEU A 218 3.87 -14.97 -14.93
CA LEU A 218 3.87 -14.22 -13.67
C LEU A 218 2.44 -13.75 -13.35
N ALA A 219 1.89 -14.29 -12.27
CA ALA A 219 0.63 -13.83 -11.70
C ALA A 219 0.92 -12.90 -10.52
N ASN A 220 0.37 -11.70 -10.57
CA ASN A 220 0.52 -10.70 -9.52
C ASN A 220 -0.74 -10.61 -8.67
N PRO A 221 -0.61 -10.30 -7.36
CA PRO A 221 -1.75 -9.93 -6.54
C PRO A 221 -2.20 -8.52 -6.93
N GLU A 222 -3.41 -8.43 -7.44
CA GLU A 222 -4.10 -7.19 -7.79
C GLU A 222 -5.09 -6.86 -6.68
N VAL A 223 -5.17 -5.61 -6.22
CA VAL A 223 -6.04 -5.22 -5.11
C VAL A 223 -6.85 -3.95 -5.39
N VAL A 224 -8.14 -3.99 -5.12
CA VAL A 224 -9.00 -2.79 -5.07
C VAL A 224 -8.82 -2.15 -3.70
N ALA A 225 -7.73 -1.40 -3.55
CA ALA A 225 -7.24 -0.94 -2.25
C ALA A 225 -8.24 -0.01 -1.53
N SER A 226 -8.98 0.82 -2.27
CA SER A 226 -10.01 1.72 -1.75
C SER A 226 -11.22 1.00 -1.14
N ARG A 227 -11.43 -0.28 -1.49
CA ARG A 227 -12.55 -1.09 -0.97
C ARG A 227 -12.10 -2.17 -0.01
N ASP A 228 -11.00 -2.87 -0.32
CA ASP A 228 -10.67 -4.15 0.31
C ASP A 228 -9.65 -4.03 1.47
N THR A 229 -8.87 -2.93 1.56
CA THR A 229 -7.96 -2.74 2.71
C THR A 229 -8.71 -2.82 4.03
N GLY A 230 -9.91 -2.22 4.09
CA GLY A 230 -10.77 -2.30 5.28
C GLY A 230 -11.18 -3.71 5.66
N ALA A 231 -11.44 -4.57 4.66
CA ALA A 231 -11.82 -5.97 4.90
C ALA A 231 -10.63 -6.79 5.47
N PHE A 232 -9.41 -6.55 4.97
CA PHE A 232 -8.21 -7.20 5.52
C PHE A 232 -7.97 -6.78 6.96
N VAL A 233 -8.01 -5.48 7.24
CA VAL A 233 -7.78 -4.94 8.58
C VAL A 233 -8.87 -5.40 9.56
N GLU A 234 -10.13 -5.39 9.15
CA GLU A 234 -11.23 -5.93 9.97
C GLU A 234 -10.99 -7.39 10.35
N ALA A 235 -10.64 -8.23 9.37
CA ALA A 235 -10.36 -9.64 9.61
C ALA A 235 -9.24 -9.83 10.63
N LEU A 236 -8.12 -9.10 10.48
CA LEU A 236 -6.98 -9.17 11.40
C LEU A 236 -7.29 -8.64 12.78
N VAL A 237 -8.15 -7.62 12.91
CA VAL A 237 -8.52 -7.02 14.18
C VAL A 237 -9.57 -7.85 14.92
N LEU A 238 -10.59 -8.36 14.21
CA LEU A 238 -11.77 -8.97 14.81
C LEU A 238 -11.76 -10.49 14.82
N HIS A 239 -11.14 -11.14 13.83
CA HIS A 239 -11.33 -12.56 13.55
C HIS A 239 -10.06 -13.42 13.62
N HIS A 240 -8.88 -12.80 13.52
CA HIS A 240 -7.62 -13.52 13.52
C HIS A 240 -6.73 -13.15 14.71
N PRO A 241 -5.88 -14.06 15.21
CA PRO A 241 -4.93 -13.75 16.27
C PRO A 241 -3.88 -12.74 15.79
N ALA A 242 -3.22 -12.06 16.71
CA ALA A 242 -2.00 -11.31 16.40
C ALA A 242 -0.93 -12.26 15.84
N GLY A 243 -0.07 -11.76 14.97
CA GLY A 243 0.88 -12.58 14.21
C GLY A 243 0.33 -13.16 12.91
N SER A 244 -0.93 -12.84 12.54
CA SER A 244 -1.50 -13.21 11.25
C SER A 244 -1.05 -12.22 10.19
N ASP A 245 -0.53 -12.73 9.07
CA ASP A 245 -0.07 -11.93 7.95
C ASP A 245 -0.89 -12.27 6.70
N VAL A 246 -1.48 -11.25 6.04
CA VAL A 246 -2.34 -11.43 4.87
C VAL A 246 -1.73 -10.78 3.63
N LEU A 247 -1.86 -11.45 2.48
CA LEU A 247 -1.65 -10.85 1.17
C LEU A 247 -2.90 -10.03 0.82
N GLY A 248 -2.73 -8.73 0.73
CA GLY A 248 -3.81 -7.81 0.33
C GLY A 248 -4.09 -7.93 -1.17
N ALA A 249 -4.93 -8.89 -1.55
CA ALA A 249 -5.26 -9.18 -2.94
C ALA A 249 -6.76 -9.34 -3.14
N SER A 250 -7.29 -8.70 -4.18
CA SER A 250 -8.65 -8.92 -4.70
C SER A 250 -8.68 -10.04 -5.74
N GLY A 251 -7.52 -10.30 -6.35
CA GLY A 251 -7.26 -11.39 -7.28
C GLY A 251 -5.79 -11.62 -7.49
N ILE A 252 -5.40 -12.86 -7.81
CA ILE A 252 -4.03 -13.18 -8.23
C ILE A 252 -4.13 -13.65 -9.68
N ILE A 253 -3.59 -12.88 -10.61
CA ILE A 253 -3.88 -13.03 -12.03
C ILE A 253 -2.67 -12.69 -12.90
N THR A 254 -2.50 -13.41 -14.02
CA THR A 254 -1.48 -13.05 -15.02
C THR A 254 -1.90 -11.78 -15.75
N LYS A 255 -0.93 -11.00 -16.26
CA LYS A 255 -1.25 -9.79 -17.04
C LYS A 255 -2.08 -10.11 -18.29
N THR A 256 -1.88 -11.31 -18.88
CA THR A 256 -2.66 -11.78 -20.03
C THR A 256 -4.12 -12.02 -19.67
N ASP A 257 -4.38 -12.72 -18.57
CA ASP A 257 -5.76 -12.99 -18.11
C ASP A 257 -6.42 -11.71 -17.63
N TYR A 258 -5.65 -10.80 -17.01
CA TYR A 258 -6.12 -9.48 -16.58
C TYR A 258 -6.60 -8.65 -17.79
N ALA A 259 -5.80 -8.55 -18.85
CA ALA A 259 -6.17 -7.83 -20.08
C ALA A 259 -7.41 -8.45 -20.74
N ALA A 260 -7.47 -9.79 -20.81
CA ALA A 260 -8.62 -10.50 -21.34
C ALA A 260 -9.89 -10.28 -20.50
N LEU A 261 -9.77 -10.26 -19.17
CA LEU A 261 -10.90 -9.98 -18.26
C LEU A 261 -11.38 -8.54 -18.44
N TRP A 262 -10.46 -7.57 -18.46
CA TRP A 262 -10.77 -6.14 -18.67
C TRP A 262 -11.51 -5.93 -20.01
N GLY A 263 -10.95 -6.49 -21.10
CA GLY A 263 -11.54 -6.36 -22.44
C GLY A 263 -12.93 -6.96 -22.53
N ARG A 264 -13.14 -8.19 -21.98
CA ARG A 264 -14.47 -8.82 -21.95
C ARG A 264 -15.48 -8.00 -21.15
N THR A 265 -15.05 -7.45 -20.01
CA THR A 265 -15.94 -6.69 -19.13
C THR A 265 -16.44 -5.41 -19.77
N LEU A 266 -15.57 -4.74 -20.57
CA LEU A 266 -15.87 -3.47 -21.22
C LEU A 266 -16.32 -3.61 -22.69
N GLY A 267 -16.33 -4.83 -23.23
CA GLY A 267 -16.75 -5.09 -24.60
C GLY A 267 -15.76 -4.62 -25.67
N VAL A 268 -14.46 -4.65 -25.36
CA VAL A 268 -13.37 -4.23 -26.27
C VAL A 268 -12.31 -5.33 -26.38
N GLU A 269 -11.53 -5.31 -27.47
CA GLU A 269 -10.39 -6.21 -27.61
C GLU A 269 -9.18 -5.63 -26.87
N ALA A 270 -8.61 -6.42 -25.96
CA ALA A 270 -7.43 -6.05 -25.21
C ALA A 270 -6.39 -7.19 -25.21
N LYS A 271 -5.14 -6.85 -25.41
CA LYS A 271 -4.01 -7.79 -25.47
C LYS A 271 -2.82 -7.27 -24.67
N VAL A 272 -1.83 -8.13 -24.46
CA VAL A 272 -0.58 -7.79 -23.78
C VAL A 272 0.54 -7.77 -24.81
N ARG A 273 1.35 -6.71 -24.78
CA ARG A 273 2.57 -6.59 -25.57
C ARG A 273 3.79 -6.65 -24.67
N ASP A 274 4.67 -7.60 -24.94
CA ASP A 274 5.98 -7.70 -24.27
C ASP A 274 6.94 -6.65 -24.82
N VAL A 275 7.52 -5.87 -23.92
CA VAL A 275 8.45 -4.78 -24.26
C VAL A 275 9.79 -4.96 -23.57
N SER A 276 10.85 -4.36 -24.14
CA SER A 276 12.15 -4.29 -23.48
C SER A 276 12.09 -3.39 -22.25
N GLU A 277 13.11 -3.47 -21.40
CA GLU A 277 13.24 -2.58 -20.23
C GLU A 277 13.33 -1.10 -20.66
N GLU A 278 14.13 -0.82 -21.69
CA GLU A 278 14.27 0.54 -22.24
C GLU A 278 12.96 1.13 -22.76
N GLU A 279 12.05 0.29 -23.24
CA GLU A 279 10.72 0.70 -23.64
C GLU A 279 9.77 0.81 -22.46
N TYR A 280 9.81 -0.14 -21.52
CA TYR A 280 8.92 -0.17 -20.36
C TYR A 280 9.06 1.06 -19.47
N VAL A 281 10.29 1.52 -19.24
CA VAL A 281 10.55 2.72 -18.41
C VAL A 281 9.92 3.99 -18.95
N LYS A 282 9.63 4.07 -20.27
CA LYS A 282 8.93 5.21 -20.86
C LYS A 282 7.47 5.35 -20.42
N TYR A 283 6.91 4.28 -19.83
CA TYR A 283 5.56 4.25 -19.28
C TYR A 283 5.53 4.49 -17.76
N LEU A 284 6.69 4.79 -17.16
CA LEU A 284 6.82 5.05 -15.73
C LEU A 284 7.05 6.54 -15.46
N PRO A 285 6.57 7.07 -14.34
CA PRO A 285 6.92 8.42 -13.90
C PRO A 285 8.42 8.53 -13.60
N GLU A 286 8.97 9.74 -13.77
CA GLU A 286 10.36 10.03 -13.44
C GLU A 286 10.68 9.69 -11.97
N GLY A 287 11.78 8.97 -11.76
CA GLY A 287 12.22 8.49 -10.44
C GLY A 287 11.62 7.16 -10.00
N PHE A 288 10.68 6.58 -10.78
CA PHE A 288 10.09 5.28 -10.48
C PHE A 288 10.69 4.13 -11.30
N GLU A 289 11.51 4.45 -12.30
CA GLU A 289 11.96 3.50 -13.31
C GLU A 289 12.73 2.32 -12.71
N ALA A 290 13.76 2.61 -11.92
CA ALA A 290 14.60 1.57 -11.32
C ALA A 290 13.82 0.76 -10.27
N THR A 291 12.98 1.42 -9.49
CA THR A 291 12.15 0.79 -8.45
C THR A 291 11.18 -0.21 -9.07
N VAL A 292 10.34 0.22 -10.00
CA VAL A 292 9.32 -0.65 -10.60
C VAL A 292 9.93 -1.79 -11.41
N VAL A 293 11.06 -1.56 -12.09
CA VAL A 293 11.76 -2.61 -12.83
C VAL A 293 12.34 -3.67 -11.90
N ASP A 294 13.00 -3.27 -10.81
CA ASP A 294 13.53 -4.20 -9.82
C ASP A 294 12.41 -4.99 -9.13
N ASP A 295 11.28 -4.34 -8.81
CA ASP A 295 10.10 -4.98 -8.23
C ASP A 295 9.58 -6.11 -9.14
N PHE A 296 9.30 -5.83 -10.40
CA PHE A 296 8.77 -6.84 -11.31
C PHE A 296 9.74 -7.97 -11.59
N LYS A 297 11.06 -7.70 -11.68
CA LYS A 297 12.08 -8.74 -11.77
C LYS A 297 12.12 -9.61 -10.53
N PHE A 298 12.01 -8.99 -9.34
CA PHE A 298 11.93 -9.71 -8.08
C PHE A 298 10.67 -10.58 -8.00
N PHE A 299 9.50 -10.07 -8.40
CA PHE A 299 8.27 -10.86 -8.40
C PHE A 299 8.37 -12.09 -9.29
N ALA A 300 9.04 -11.97 -10.45
CA ALA A 300 9.24 -13.08 -11.36
C ALA A 300 10.15 -14.18 -10.80
N GLU A 301 11.10 -13.83 -9.94
CA GLU A 301 12.11 -14.77 -9.42
C GLU A 301 11.75 -15.31 -8.03
N TYR A 302 11.17 -14.46 -7.15
CA TYR A 302 10.93 -14.80 -5.75
C TYR A 302 9.43 -14.79 -5.37
N GLY A 303 8.54 -14.38 -6.29
CA GLY A 303 7.14 -14.09 -5.99
C GLY A 303 6.94 -12.77 -5.27
N TYR A 304 5.72 -12.26 -5.30
CA TYR A 304 5.38 -10.92 -4.79
C TYR A 304 5.73 -10.73 -3.30
N ALA A 305 5.40 -11.71 -2.47
CA ALA A 305 5.70 -11.71 -1.04
C ALA A 305 7.06 -12.37 -0.70
N GLY A 306 7.95 -12.53 -1.69
CA GLY A 306 9.28 -13.14 -1.49
C GLY A 306 9.24 -14.59 -1.02
N GLY A 307 8.19 -15.34 -1.38
CA GLY A 307 8.04 -16.75 -0.98
C GLY A 307 7.76 -16.96 0.51
N ASN A 308 7.36 -15.93 1.27
CA ASN A 308 7.08 -16.04 2.69
C ASN A 308 5.82 -16.89 2.97
N PRO A 309 5.96 -18.11 3.56
CA PRO A 309 4.82 -19.02 3.77
C PRO A 309 3.84 -18.56 4.86
N LYS A 310 4.21 -17.55 5.65
CA LYS A 310 3.34 -16.98 6.70
C LYS A 310 2.29 -16.04 6.12
N VAL A 311 2.58 -15.42 4.96
CA VAL A 311 1.64 -14.52 4.29
C VAL A 311 0.55 -15.35 3.62
N LYS A 312 -0.67 -15.29 4.15
CA LYS A 312 -1.83 -16.04 3.69
C LYS A 312 -2.66 -15.23 2.71
N THR A 313 -3.25 -15.89 1.73
CA THR A 313 -4.20 -15.25 0.81
C THR A 313 -5.51 -14.93 1.52
N PRO A 314 -6.30 -13.96 1.01
CA PRO A 314 -7.63 -13.67 1.55
C PRO A 314 -8.54 -14.92 1.56
N VAL A 315 -8.43 -15.77 0.55
CA VAL A 315 -9.21 -17.02 0.45
C VAL A 315 -8.87 -17.99 1.59
N GLU A 316 -7.58 -18.17 1.91
CA GLU A 316 -7.14 -19.01 3.04
C GLU A 316 -7.64 -18.48 4.40
N LEU A 317 -7.81 -17.16 4.51
CA LEU A 317 -8.33 -16.50 5.73
C LEU A 317 -9.85 -16.27 5.71
N GLY A 318 -10.56 -16.71 4.67
CA GLY A 318 -12.01 -16.53 4.56
C GLY A 318 -12.44 -15.06 4.38
N ILE A 319 -11.56 -14.19 3.88
CA ILE A 319 -11.82 -12.78 3.67
C ILE A 319 -12.45 -12.60 2.29
N LYS A 320 -13.63 -11.95 2.25
CA LYS A 320 -14.30 -11.59 1.00
C LYS A 320 -13.72 -10.28 0.46
N THR A 321 -13.40 -10.27 -0.82
CA THR A 321 -12.86 -9.12 -1.54
C THR A 321 -13.72 -8.76 -2.75
N THR A 322 -13.53 -7.56 -3.27
CA THR A 322 -14.13 -7.09 -4.52
C THR A 322 -13.53 -7.87 -5.69
N SER A 323 -14.35 -8.43 -6.59
CA SER A 323 -13.79 -9.04 -7.79
C SER A 323 -13.25 -7.98 -8.76
N LEU A 324 -12.21 -8.33 -9.53
CA LEU A 324 -11.66 -7.41 -10.55
C LEU A 324 -12.73 -7.06 -11.60
N GLU A 325 -13.62 -7.99 -11.95
CA GLU A 325 -14.72 -7.73 -12.87
C GLU A 325 -15.71 -6.70 -12.32
N GLU A 326 -16.05 -6.80 -11.02
CA GLU A 326 -16.89 -5.81 -10.34
C GLU A 326 -16.22 -4.42 -10.32
N TYR A 327 -14.91 -4.38 -10.06
CA TYR A 327 -14.16 -3.14 -10.12
C TYR A 327 -14.19 -2.54 -11.53
N PHE A 328 -13.89 -3.33 -12.57
CA PHE A 328 -13.88 -2.84 -13.95
C PHE A 328 -15.23 -2.29 -14.40
N ARG A 329 -16.33 -2.92 -14.00
CA ARG A 329 -17.69 -2.44 -14.31
C ARG A 329 -18.06 -1.15 -13.58
N GLY A 330 -17.56 -0.97 -12.37
CA GLY A 330 -17.90 0.17 -11.53
C GLY A 330 -16.97 1.38 -11.69
N GLU A 331 -15.91 1.24 -12.51
CA GLU A 331 -14.90 2.28 -12.71
C GLU A 331 -15.18 3.09 -13.98
N ASP A 332 -14.85 4.38 -13.97
CA ASP A 332 -14.92 5.23 -15.15
C ASP A 332 -13.67 5.07 -16.02
N TRP A 333 -13.79 4.26 -17.05
CA TRP A 333 -12.74 4.03 -18.05
C TRP A 333 -12.85 4.97 -19.25
N SER A 334 -13.75 5.96 -19.25
CA SER A 334 -13.94 6.88 -20.39
C SER A 334 -12.65 7.52 -20.89
N PRO A 335 -11.74 8.02 -20.02
CA PRO A 335 -10.49 8.64 -20.49
C PRO A 335 -9.59 7.68 -21.27
N VAL A 336 -9.57 6.39 -20.88
CA VAL A 336 -8.82 5.34 -21.59
C VAL A 336 -9.52 4.96 -22.88
N LEU A 337 -10.83 4.74 -22.84
CA LEU A 337 -11.62 4.28 -23.99
C LEU A 337 -11.66 5.33 -25.12
N THR A 338 -11.68 6.61 -24.76
CA THR A 338 -11.60 7.71 -25.74
C THR A 338 -10.18 7.93 -26.25
N GLY A 339 -9.16 7.52 -25.50
CA GLY A 339 -7.74 7.77 -25.81
C GLY A 339 -7.28 9.16 -25.41
N GLU A 340 -7.92 9.75 -24.37
CA GLU A 340 -7.49 11.03 -23.78
C GLU A 340 -6.22 10.89 -22.96
N ILE A 341 -5.98 9.68 -22.39
CA ILE A 341 -4.80 9.33 -21.60
C ILE A 341 -4.19 8.00 -22.03
#